data_656ed0643a362262c6980415d85632d2
#
_entry.id   656ed0643a362262c6980415d85632d2
#
_cell.length_a   1.000
_cell.length_b   1.000
_cell.length_c   1.000
_cell.angle_alpha   90.00
_cell.angle_beta   90.00
_cell.angle_gamma   90.00
#
_symmetry.space_group_name_H-M   'P 1'
#
loop_
_entity.id
_entity.type
_entity.pdbx_description
1 polymer ?
#
loop_
_entity_poly.entity_id
_entity_poly.type
_entity_poly.pdbx_seq_one_letter_code
_entity_poly.pdbx_strand_id
1 'polypeptide(L)'
;MSDADVRADAPPGAGTVAGPPSRRRYVPLAVLIGVLITQFAWAWSTPPFRGADEIDHVFRAVAVARGDVDSTRQPADGRGMLVEVPPRLAADARAQCETLDYDGPSNCDPDETLPNGDVLIASASAGYSPVFYAVVGTVAKPWDGATSLYVMRGVASLITAVLLAIAAWCLMTRSRTGWPLAGLLVALTPMALYTSMLPAPNGSELAAAAVLWCALLGLQGADSGVHGRLFAAAGAAGVILGSVRMTGPVFILLISAFVVLLDPRRTWQIVRSRWKESLAVAGATLGATLYQVDWAIAHPPLREAGTERVALDMPLILEQVTLWPFQWIGAFPYRNQPASLLTYVATGALLLVVFARGLRRGGAARWVAVGVVATCLVVPFLYTLR
;
A
#
# COMPACT_ATOMS: atom_id res chain seq x y z
N MET A 1 31.60 63.72 -37.86
CA MET A 1 32.49 62.58 -37.60
C MET A 1 31.54 61.42 -37.20
N SER A 2 31.54 60.46 -38.08
CA SER A 2 30.60 59.36 -38.22
C SER A 2 30.92 58.25 -37.23
N ASP A 3 29.96 57.84 -36.39
CA ASP A 3 30.04 56.63 -35.61
C ASP A 3 29.55 55.47 -36.51
N ALA A 4 30.49 54.59 -36.82
CA ALA A 4 30.24 53.39 -37.62
C ALA A 4 29.68 52.28 -36.70
N ASP A 5 28.48 51.81 -37.04
CA ASP A 5 27.84 50.58 -36.54
C ASP A 5 28.77 49.36 -36.70
N VAL A 6 29.22 48.80 -35.57
CA VAL A 6 29.81 47.47 -35.54
C VAL A 6 28.67 46.47 -35.16
N ARG A 7 27.98 45.97 -36.20
CA ARG A 7 27.16 44.76 -36.06
C ARG A 7 28.09 43.55 -35.90
N ALA A 8 28.14 42.99 -34.68
CA ALA A 8 28.73 41.69 -34.44
C ALA A 8 27.82 40.61 -35.02
N ASP A 9 28.24 39.98 -36.10
CA ASP A 9 27.59 38.81 -36.68
C ASP A 9 27.58 37.67 -35.65
N ALA A 10 26.37 37.28 -35.19
CA ALA A 10 26.17 36.07 -34.43
C ALA A 10 26.43 34.85 -35.35
N PRO A 11 27.17 33.82 -34.91
CA PRO A 11 27.44 32.65 -35.72
C PRO A 11 26.16 31.90 -36.05
N PRO A 12 25.90 31.52 -37.31
CA PRO A 12 24.74 30.72 -37.69
C PRO A 12 24.90 29.29 -37.18
N GLY A 13 23.88 28.79 -36.47
CA GLY A 13 23.68 27.38 -36.36
C GLY A 13 24.25 26.68 -35.11
N ALA A 14 23.82 27.10 -33.91
CA ALA A 14 23.71 26.14 -32.83
C ALA A 14 22.47 25.29 -33.08
N GLY A 15 22.57 24.35 -34.00
CA GLY A 15 21.59 23.29 -34.15
C GLY A 15 21.40 22.63 -32.79
N THR A 16 20.20 22.71 -32.25
CA THR A 16 19.79 21.95 -31.07
C THR A 16 19.96 20.49 -31.42
N VAL A 17 21.10 19.91 -31.05
CA VAL A 17 21.31 18.48 -31.08
C VAL A 17 20.22 17.91 -30.20
N ALA A 18 19.18 17.36 -30.83
CA ALA A 18 18.14 16.61 -30.12
C ALA A 18 18.86 15.50 -29.37
N GLY A 19 19.05 15.69 -28.06
CA GLY A 19 19.65 14.69 -27.21
C GLY A 19 18.85 13.38 -27.35
N PRO A 20 19.49 12.20 -27.22
CA PRO A 20 18.82 10.91 -27.37
C PRO A 20 17.56 10.90 -26.51
N PRO A 21 16.44 10.34 -27.01
CA PRO A 21 15.16 10.33 -26.32
C PRO A 21 15.39 9.82 -24.91
N SER A 22 15.11 10.64 -23.91
CA SER A 22 15.58 10.46 -22.56
C SER A 22 15.15 9.07 -22.07
N ARG A 23 16.07 8.20 -21.68
CA ARG A 23 15.84 6.86 -21.10
C ARG A 23 14.82 6.89 -19.96
N ARG A 24 14.55 8.06 -19.43
CA ARG A 24 13.58 8.35 -18.37
C ARG A 24 12.15 7.90 -18.67
N ARG A 25 11.68 7.95 -19.92
CA ARG A 25 10.34 7.52 -20.29
C ARG A 25 10.07 6.04 -19.98
N TYR A 26 11.12 5.23 -19.89
CA TYR A 26 11.04 3.80 -19.60
C TYR A 26 11.09 3.46 -18.09
N VAL A 27 11.38 4.43 -17.24
CA VAL A 27 11.50 4.20 -15.79
C VAL A 27 10.22 3.64 -15.18
N PRO A 28 9.01 4.17 -15.47
CA PRO A 28 7.78 3.57 -14.95
C PRO A 28 7.58 2.12 -15.39
N LEU A 29 7.91 1.81 -16.65
CA LEU A 29 7.84 0.44 -17.18
C LEU A 29 8.87 -0.46 -16.49
N ALA A 30 10.09 0.03 -16.27
CA ALA A 30 11.12 -0.73 -15.55
C ALA A 30 10.70 -1.01 -14.09
N VAL A 31 10.06 -0.05 -13.41
CA VAL A 31 9.50 -0.25 -12.07
C VAL A 31 8.37 -1.27 -12.10
N LEU A 32 7.43 -1.16 -13.04
CA LEU A 32 6.35 -2.13 -13.22
C LEU A 32 6.90 -3.56 -13.35
N ILE A 33 7.81 -3.77 -14.31
CA ILE A 33 8.40 -5.09 -14.58
C ILE A 33 9.21 -5.59 -13.39
N GLY A 34 10.06 -4.75 -12.80
CA GLY A 34 10.89 -5.12 -11.65
C GLY A 34 10.07 -5.54 -10.43
N VAL A 35 8.99 -4.79 -10.13
CA VAL A 35 8.06 -5.14 -9.04
C VAL A 35 7.34 -6.45 -9.34
N LEU A 36 6.81 -6.63 -10.56
CA LEU A 36 6.12 -7.87 -10.94
C LEU A 36 7.05 -9.09 -10.86
N ILE A 37 8.28 -9.00 -11.35
CA ILE A 37 9.25 -10.09 -11.24
C ILE A 37 9.51 -10.45 -9.78
N THR A 38 9.73 -9.47 -8.93
CA THR A 38 10.02 -9.69 -7.51
C THR A 38 8.81 -10.30 -6.79
N GLN A 39 7.61 -9.77 -7.04
CA GLN A 39 6.38 -10.28 -6.43
C GLN A 39 6.01 -11.67 -6.95
N PHE A 40 6.26 -11.95 -8.24
CA PHE A 40 6.08 -13.29 -8.79
C PHE A 40 7.03 -14.29 -8.14
N ALA A 41 8.30 -13.93 -7.91
CA ALA A 41 9.24 -14.77 -7.19
C ALA A 41 8.76 -15.08 -5.75
N TRP A 42 8.24 -14.08 -5.04
CA TRP A 42 7.62 -14.28 -3.73
C TRP A 42 6.36 -15.16 -3.79
N ALA A 43 5.46 -14.91 -4.74
CA ALA A 43 4.22 -15.66 -4.91
C ALA A 43 4.50 -17.15 -5.19
N TRP A 44 5.55 -17.44 -5.96
CA TRP A 44 5.98 -18.79 -6.28
C TRP A 44 6.67 -19.50 -5.10
N SER A 45 7.52 -18.78 -4.36
CA SER A 45 8.27 -19.34 -3.22
C SER A 45 7.44 -19.51 -1.95
N THR A 46 6.33 -18.77 -1.83
CA THR A 46 5.42 -18.87 -0.69
C THR A 46 4.38 -19.96 -0.96
N PRO A 47 4.35 -21.06 -0.19
CA PRO A 47 3.32 -22.09 -0.36
C PRO A 47 1.91 -21.49 -0.26
N PRO A 48 0.90 -22.11 -0.89
CA PRO A 48 -0.47 -21.60 -0.82
C PRO A 48 -0.94 -21.56 0.63
N PHE A 49 -1.69 -20.49 0.97
CA PHE A 49 -2.24 -20.23 2.32
C PHE A 49 -1.22 -20.04 3.44
N ARG A 50 0.08 -19.88 3.10
CA ARG A 50 1.18 -19.64 4.05
C ARG A 50 1.56 -18.17 4.18
N GLY A 51 0.87 -17.26 3.49
CA GLY A 51 1.02 -15.83 3.70
C GLY A 51 0.35 -15.38 5.00
N ALA A 52 0.84 -14.28 5.59
CA ALA A 52 0.25 -13.72 6.81
C ALA A 52 -1.23 -13.35 6.57
N ASP A 53 -2.12 -13.88 7.40
CA ASP A 53 -3.57 -13.70 7.34
C ASP A 53 -4.21 -14.07 5.98
N GLU A 54 -3.48 -14.82 5.15
CA GLU A 54 -3.86 -15.06 3.75
C GLU A 54 -5.16 -15.86 3.63
N ILE A 55 -5.37 -16.83 4.52
CA ILE A 55 -6.61 -17.65 4.56
C ILE A 55 -7.83 -16.74 4.72
N ASP A 56 -7.80 -15.86 5.71
CA ASP A 56 -8.88 -14.92 6.00
C ASP A 56 -9.21 -14.02 4.82
N HIS A 57 -8.18 -13.49 4.18
CA HIS A 57 -8.33 -12.59 3.04
C HIS A 57 -8.84 -13.30 1.79
N VAL A 58 -8.40 -14.54 1.54
CA VAL A 58 -8.88 -15.37 0.43
C VAL A 58 -10.35 -15.71 0.60
N PHE A 59 -10.75 -16.16 1.80
CA PHE A 59 -12.14 -16.48 2.10
C PHE A 59 -13.03 -15.24 1.91
N ARG A 60 -12.61 -14.09 2.43
CA ARG A 60 -13.32 -12.82 2.21
C ARG A 60 -13.45 -12.47 0.73
N ALA A 61 -12.40 -12.63 -0.06
CA ALA A 61 -12.42 -12.30 -1.49
C ALA A 61 -13.39 -13.19 -2.27
N VAL A 62 -13.41 -14.48 -1.97
CA VAL A 62 -14.34 -15.42 -2.59
C VAL A 62 -15.78 -15.15 -2.19
N ALA A 63 -16.04 -14.92 -0.91
CA ALA A 63 -17.36 -14.58 -0.40
C ALA A 63 -17.94 -13.33 -1.08
N VAL A 64 -17.17 -12.24 -1.10
CA VAL A 64 -17.55 -10.98 -1.78
C VAL A 64 -17.85 -11.20 -3.26
N ALA A 65 -17.00 -11.98 -3.98
CA ALA A 65 -17.23 -12.28 -5.40
C ALA A 65 -18.47 -13.12 -5.67
N ARG A 66 -18.97 -13.84 -4.68
CA ARG A 66 -20.21 -14.63 -4.73
C ARG A 66 -21.45 -13.86 -4.26
N GLY A 67 -21.27 -12.65 -3.74
CA GLY A 67 -22.34 -11.77 -3.26
C GLY A 67 -22.57 -11.81 -1.76
N ASP A 68 -21.79 -12.61 -1.02
CA ASP A 68 -21.77 -12.58 0.45
C ASP A 68 -20.92 -11.41 0.93
N VAL A 69 -21.48 -10.21 0.81
CA VAL A 69 -20.78 -8.96 1.12
C VAL A 69 -20.94 -8.58 2.59
N ASP A 70 -22.09 -8.91 3.19
CA ASP A 70 -22.51 -8.45 4.51
C ASP A 70 -22.71 -9.64 5.44
N SER A 71 -21.61 -10.28 5.79
CA SER A 71 -21.64 -11.45 6.68
C SER A 71 -21.97 -11.02 8.11
N THR A 72 -23.07 -11.51 8.65
CA THR A 72 -23.56 -11.18 10.00
C THR A 72 -23.55 -12.37 10.96
N ARG A 73 -23.31 -13.59 10.45
CA ARG A 73 -23.30 -14.81 11.26
C ARG A 73 -21.97 -14.96 11.99
N GLN A 74 -22.05 -15.24 13.28
CA GLN A 74 -20.88 -15.53 14.10
C GLN A 74 -20.59 -17.03 14.08
N PRO A 75 -19.30 -17.44 14.05
CA PRO A 75 -18.92 -18.84 14.22
C PRO A 75 -19.24 -19.32 15.64
N ALA A 76 -19.45 -20.63 15.79
CA ALA A 76 -19.62 -21.27 17.09
C ALA A 76 -18.33 -21.14 17.91
N ASP A 77 -17.20 -21.41 17.27
CA ASP A 77 -15.85 -21.22 17.79
C ASP A 77 -15.04 -20.50 16.72
N GLY A 78 -14.23 -19.54 17.11
CA GLY A 78 -13.40 -18.84 16.14
C GLY A 78 -13.50 -17.33 16.21
N ARG A 79 -12.72 -16.68 15.37
CA ARG A 79 -12.67 -15.22 15.26
C ARG A 79 -13.25 -14.76 13.92
N GLY A 80 -13.90 -13.63 13.95
CA GLY A 80 -14.46 -13.01 12.75
C GLY A 80 -15.92 -13.40 12.52
N MET A 81 -16.32 -13.48 11.25
CA MET A 81 -17.67 -13.83 10.82
C MET A 81 -17.62 -15.03 9.87
N LEU A 82 -18.72 -15.78 9.80
CA LEU A 82 -18.88 -16.84 8.82
C LEU A 82 -19.05 -16.27 7.43
N VAL A 83 -18.30 -16.80 6.49
CA VAL A 83 -18.35 -16.46 5.06
C VAL A 83 -18.56 -17.73 4.24
N GLU A 84 -19.23 -17.57 3.07
CA GLU A 84 -19.53 -18.67 2.19
C GLU A 84 -18.38 -18.92 1.21
N VAL A 85 -17.81 -20.14 1.21
CA VAL A 85 -16.69 -20.52 0.34
C VAL A 85 -16.91 -21.90 -0.29
N PRO A 86 -16.28 -22.17 -1.48
CA PRO A 86 -16.29 -23.50 -2.09
C PRO A 86 -15.62 -24.54 -1.18
N PRO A 87 -16.13 -25.77 -1.12
CA PRO A 87 -15.59 -26.82 -0.25
C PRO A 87 -14.15 -27.19 -0.61
N ARG A 88 -13.78 -27.13 -1.88
CA ARG A 88 -12.39 -27.40 -2.32
C ARG A 88 -11.41 -26.35 -1.81
N LEU A 89 -11.81 -25.06 -1.82
CA LEU A 89 -10.97 -24.01 -1.29
C LEU A 89 -10.76 -24.17 0.23
N ALA A 90 -11.83 -24.48 0.96
CA ALA A 90 -11.75 -24.75 2.40
C ALA A 90 -10.86 -25.97 2.69
N ALA A 91 -10.97 -27.05 1.91
CA ALA A 91 -10.15 -28.24 2.07
C ALA A 91 -8.65 -27.96 1.79
N ASP A 92 -8.33 -27.21 0.72
CA ASP A 92 -6.95 -26.83 0.42
C ASP A 92 -6.35 -25.93 1.52
N ALA A 93 -7.15 -25.02 2.10
CA ALA A 93 -6.75 -24.18 3.22
C ALA A 93 -6.55 -25.01 4.49
N ARG A 94 -7.45 -25.95 4.80
CA ARG A 94 -7.37 -26.85 5.95
C ARG A 94 -6.07 -27.63 6.01
N ALA A 95 -5.63 -28.17 4.87
CA ALA A 95 -4.36 -28.88 4.78
C ALA A 95 -3.14 -28.04 5.26
N GLN A 96 -3.25 -26.70 5.20
CA GLN A 96 -2.21 -25.81 5.73
C GLN A 96 -2.43 -25.45 7.20
N CYS A 97 -3.66 -25.38 7.67
CA CYS A 97 -3.98 -25.13 9.07
C CYS A 97 -3.36 -26.18 10.00
N GLU A 98 -3.46 -27.47 9.64
CA GLU A 98 -2.89 -28.56 10.39
C GLU A 98 -1.36 -28.47 10.59
N THR A 99 -0.70 -27.72 9.70
CA THR A 99 0.76 -27.55 9.76
C THR A 99 1.20 -26.23 10.40
N LEU A 100 0.28 -25.32 10.69
CA LEU A 100 0.60 -23.97 11.19
C LEU A 100 0.48 -23.85 12.70
N ASP A 101 0.11 -24.90 13.42
CA ASP A 101 0.02 -24.93 14.89
C ASP A 101 -0.50 -23.59 15.47
N TYR A 102 -1.71 -23.17 15.01
CA TYR A 102 -2.34 -21.95 15.49
C TYR A 102 -2.93 -22.23 16.88
N ASP A 103 -2.35 -21.58 17.88
CA ASP A 103 -2.95 -21.48 19.21
C ASP A 103 -4.23 -20.63 19.15
N GLY A 104 -5.33 -21.21 18.74
CA GLY A 104 -6.61 -20.52 18.73
C GLY A 104 -7.65 -21.20 17.84
N PRO A 105 -8.93 -20.77 17.94
CA PRO A 105 -10.01 -21.32 17.14
C PRO A 105 -9.66 -21.11 15.66
N SER A 106 -9.52 -22.21 14.96
CA SER A 106 -9.00 -22.23 13.63
C SER A 106 -10.09 -21.93 12.60
N ASN A 107 -9.79 -21.03 11.67
CA ASN A 107 -10.59 -20.87 10.45
C ASN A 107 -10.41 -22.10 9.51
N CYS A 108 -10.19 -23.28 10.08
CA CYS A 108 -9.73 -24.45 9.36
C CYS A 108 -10.85 -25.44 9.16
N ASP A 109 -11.83 -25.46 10.08
CA ASP A 109 -12.99 -26.33 10.01
C ASP A 109 -14.24 -25.54 9.64
N PRO A 110 -15.01 -26.01 8.64
CA PRO A 110 -16.31 -25.42 8.35
C PRO A 110 -17.30 -25.62 9.51
N ASP A 111 -18.06 -24.57 9.83
CA ASP A 111 -19.15 -24.64 10.81
C ASP A 111 -20.36 -25.38 10.26
N GLU A 112 -20.65 -25.21 8.96
CA GLU A 112 -21.84 -25.74 8.32
C GLU A 112 -21.59 -26.00 6.82
N THR A 113 -22.24 -27.03 6.27
CA THR A 113 -22.34 -27.26 4.83
C THR A 113 -23.70 -26.80 4.34
N LEU A 114 -23.72 -25.91 3.35
CA LEU A 114 -24.93 -25.35 2.78
C LEU A 114 -25.58 -26.28 1.75
N PRO A 115 -26.89 -26.14 1.44
CA PRO A 115 -27.59 -26.96 0.45
C PRO A 115 -27.01 -26.90 -0.96
N ASN A 116 -26.33 -25.81 -1.33
CA ASN A 116 -25.63 -25.63 -2.61
C ASN A 116 -24.27 -26.34 -2.66
N GLY A 117 -23.84 -26.97 -1.56
CA GLY A 117 -22.56 -27.65 -1.42
C GLY A 117 -21.40 -26.77 -0.97
N ASP A 118 -21.59 -25.45 -0.87
CA ASP A 118 -20.60 -24.55 -0.28
C ASP A 118 -20.56 -24.74 1.25
N VAL A 119 -19.53 -24.19 1.88
CA VAL A 119 -19.35 -24.28 3.33
C VAL A 119 -19.30 -22.88 3.95
N LEU A 120 -19.83 -22.79 5.17
CA LEU A 120 -19.64 -21.61 6.02
C LEU A 120 -18.41 -21.82 6.87
N ILE A 121 -17.49 -20.88 6.82
CA ILE A 121 -16.22 -20.93 7.54
C ILE A 121 -15.87 -19.54 8.07
N ALA A 122 -15.23 -19.48 9.24
CA ALA A 122 -14.86 -18.24 9.87
C ALA A 122 -13.75 -17.49 9.11
N SER A 123 -13.87 -16.16 9.03
CA SER A 123 -12.85 -15.27 8.52
C SER A 123 -12.73 -14.01 9.36
N ALA A 124 -11.55 -13.73 9.89
CA ALA A 124 -11.26 -12.49 10.61
C ALA A 124 -11.33 -11.24 9.71
N SER A 125 -11.22 -11.43 8.38
CA SER A 125 -11.34 -10.35 7.41
C SER A 125 -12.76 -10.10 6.90
N ALA A 126 -13.76 -10.85 7.38
CA ALA A 126 -15.14 -10.74 6.92
C ALA A 126 -15.74 -9.32 7.06
N GLY A 127 -15.38 -8.58 8.12
CA GLY A 127 -15.79 -7.20 8.35
C GLY A 127 -15.04 -6.14 7.52
N TYR A 128 -14.03 -6.50 6.73
CA TYR A 128 -13.29 -5.53 5.94
C TYR A 128 -14.10 -5.04 4.74
N SER A 129 -13.85 -3.76 4.34
CA SER A 129 -14.48 -3.16 3.16
C SER A 129 -14.38 -4.07 1.93
N PRO A 130 -15.47 -4.30 1.19
CA PRO A 130 -15.49 -5.21 0.05
C PRO A 130 -14.74 -4.68 -1.18
N VAL A 131 -14.36 -3.40 -1.23
CA VAL A 131 -13.83 -2.74 -2.44
C VAL A 131 -12.64 -3.47 -3.05
N PHE A 132 -11.62 -3.80 -2.24
CA PHE A 132 -10.45 -4.54 -2.71
C PHE A 132 -10.82 -5.99 -3.10
N TYR A 133 -11.60 -6.64 -2.25
CA TYR A 133 -11.96 -8.05 -2.40
C TYR A 133 -12.87 -8.29 -3.61
N ALA A 134 -13.75 -7.35 -3.94
CA ALA A 134 -14.59 -7.42 -5.13
C ALA A 134 -13.73 -7.50 -6.41
N VAL A 135 -12.65 -6.73 -6.49
CA VAL A 135 -11.74 -6.78 -7.65
C VAL A 135 -10.99 -8.11 -7.69
N VAL A 136 -10.33 -8.47 -6.60
CA VAL A 136 -9.45 -9.65 -6.54
C VAL A 136 -10.25 -10.94 -6.64
N GLY A 137 -11.36 -11.05 -5.91
CA GLY A 137 -12.22 -12.23 -5.90
C GLY A 137 -12.97 -12.44 -7.24
N THR A 138 -13.47 -11.36 -7.86
CA THR A 138 -14.20 -11.48 -9.14
C THR A 138 -13.28 -11.97 -10.25
N VAL A 139 -12.04 -11.47 -10.32
CA VAL A 139 -11.07 -11.97 -11.31
C VAL A 139 -10.72 -13.42 -11.05
N ALA A 140 -10.63 -13.85 -9.79
CA ALA A 140 -10.31 -15.23 -9.43
C ALA A 140 -11.51 -16.20 -9.50
N LYS A 141 -12.73 -15.71 -9.64
CA LYS A 141 -13.98 -16.52 -9.62
C LYS A 141 -14.01 -17.72 -10.57
N PRO A 142 -13.40 -17.69 -11.78
CA PRO A 142 -13.37 -18.84 -12.68
C PRO A 142 -12.50 -20.02 -12.21
N TRP A 143 -11.64 -19.81 -11.21
CA TRP A 143 -10.73 -20.82 -10.68
C TRP A 143 -11.16 -21.28 -9.29
N ASP A 144 -10.71 -22.49 -8.91
CA ASP A 144 -11.04 -23.09 -7.62
C ASP A 144 -9.78 -23.54 -6.86
N GLY A 145 -9.93 -23.77 -5.56
CA GLY A 145 -8.88 -24.23 -4.67
C GLY A 145 -7.65 -23.32 -4.67
N ALA A 146 -6.46 -23.90 -4.53
CA ALA A 146 -5.20 -23.18 -4.52
C ALA A 146 -4.92 -22.37 -5.81
N THR A 147 -5.52 -22.75 -6.96
CA THR A 147 -5.37 -22.00 -8.21
C THR A 147 -5.99 -20.61 -8.09
N SER A 148 -7.17 -20.49 -7.46
CA SER A 148 -7.82 -19.20 -7.26
C SER A 148 -6.95 -18.27 -6.40
N LEU A 149 -6.28 -18.81 -5.37
CA LEU A 149 -5.33 -18.07 -4.55
C LEU A 149 -4.17 -17.50 -5.39
N TYR A 150 -3.55 -18.29 -6.26
CA TYR A 150 -2.44 -17.80 -7.09
C TYR A 150 -2.90 -16.71 -8.06
N VAL A 151 -4.13 -16.80 -8.59
CA VAL A 151 -4.73 -15.73 -9.41
C VAL A 151 -4.92 -14.47 -8.56
N MET A 152 -5.43 -14.59 -7.33
CA MET A 152 -5.58 -13.47 -6.41
C MET A 152 -4.25 -12.79 -6.08
N ARG A 153 -3.18 -13.57 -5.82
CA ARG A 153 -1.81 -13.06 -5.65
C ARG A 153 -1.34 -12.28 -6.89
N GLY A 154 -1.61 -12.83 -8.08
CA GLY A 154 -1.28 -12.18 -9.36
C GLY A 154 -2.00 -10.83 -9.54
N VAL A 155 -3.30 -10.77 -9.22
CA VAL A 155 -4.09 -9.53 -9.31
C VAL A 155 -3.60 -8.50 -8.29
N ALA A 156 -3.36 -8.89 -7.03
CA ALA A 156 -2.84 -8.01 -5.99
C ALA A 156 -1.46 -7.44 -6.39
N SER A 157 -0.58 -8.30 -6.94
CA SER A 157 0.72 -7.91 -7.48
C SER A 157 0.60 -6.92 -8.63
N LEU A 158 -0.31 -7.14 -9.57
CA LEU A 158 -0.53 -6.25 -10.70
C LEU A 158 -1.03 -4.87 -10.25
N ILE A 159 -2.00 -4.81 -9.34
CA ILE A 159 -2.50 -3.56 -8.77
C ILE A 159 -1.35 -2.78 -8.14
N THR A 160 -0.56 -3.42 -7.30
CA THR A 160 0.59 -2.80 -6.62
C THR A 160 1.64 -2.32 -7.62
N ALA A 161 2.02 -3.14 -8.59
CA ALA A 161 3.04 -2.79 -9.58
C ALA A 161 2.61 -1.61 -10.46
N VAL A 162 1.35 -1.56 -10.89
CA VAL A 162 0.79 -0.43 -11.65
C VAL A 162 0.81 0.85 -10.82
N LEU A 163 0.37 0.81 -9.57
CA LEU A 163 0.39 1.97 -8.69
C LEU A 163 1.82 2.46 -8.45
N LEU A 164 2.77 1.59 -8.20
CA LEU A 164 4.18 1.97 -8.01
C LEU A 164 4.82 2.53 -9.29
N ALA A 165 4.43 2.04 -10.46
CA ALA A 165 4.84 2.62 -11.73
C ALA A 165 4.28 4.04 -11.92
N ILE A 166 3.03 4.29 -11.51
CA ILE A 166 2.42 5.62 -11.48
C ILE A 166 3.17 6.53 -10.49
N ALA A 167 3.51 6.03 -9.30
CA ALA A 167 4.30 6.78 -8.33
C ALA A 167 5.67 7.20 -8.89
N ALA A 168 6.37 6.27 -9.55
CA ALA A 168 7.62 6.55 -10.23
C ALA A 168 7.45 7.61 -11.34
N TRP A 169 6.39 7.51 -12.15
CA TRP A 169 6.08 8.52 -13.15
C TRP A 169 5.83 9.90 -12.51
N CYS A 170 5.06 9.99 -11.44
CA CYS A 170 4.84 11.25 -10.72
C CYS A 170 6.15 11.89 -10.26
N LEU A 171 7.09 11.10 -9.71
CA LEU A 171 8.41 11.61 -9.30
C LEU A 171 9.24 12.11 -10.46
N MET A 172 9.16 11.46 -11.63
CA MET A 172 9.89 11.86 -12.82
C MET A 172 9.43 13.23 -13.38
N THR A 173 8.19 13.65 -13.09
CA THR A 173 7.68 14.98 -13.47
C THR A 173 8.28 16.12 -12.64
N ARG A 174 8.67 15.83 -11.39
CA ARG A 174 9.19 16.83 -10.44
C ARG A 174 10.68 17.10 -10.61
N SER A 175 11.47 16.07 -10.82
CA SER A 175 12.93 16.16 -10.68
C SER A 175 13.67 15.58 -11.87
N ARG A 176 14.72 16.29 -12.29
CA ARG A 176 15.66 15.79 -13.30
C ARG A 176 16.72 14.85 -12.71
N THR A 177 16.83 14.76 -11.38
CA THR A 177 17.75 13.84 -10.69
C THR A 177 17.11 12.50 -10.39
N GLY A 178 17.91 11.45 -10.21
CA GLY A 178 17.41 10.11 -9.83
C GLY A 178 17.10 9.94 -8.33
N TRP A 179 17.43 10.91 -7.49
CA TRP A 179 17.31 10.78 -6.03
C TRP A 179 15.89 10.51 -5.51
N PRO A 180 14.83 11.17 -6.02
CA PRO A 180 13.47 10.86 -5.57
C PRO A 180 13.07 9.42 -5.91
N LEU A 181 13.47 8.92 -7.08
CA LEU A 181 13.24 7.53 -7.46
C LEU A 181 14.02 6.57 -6.57
N ALA A 182 15.28 6.86 -6.25
CA ALA A 182 16.07 6.06 -5.31
C ALA A 182 15.38 6.00 -3.93
N GLY A 183 14.81 7.11 -3.45
CA GLY A 183 14.01 7.14 -2.23
C GLY A 183 12.80 6.22 -2.29
N LEU A 184 12.04 6.22 -3.41
CA LEU A 184 10.92 5.31 -3.60
C LEU A 184 11.38 3.85 -3.58
N LEU A 185 12.46 3.53 -4.31
CA LEU A 185 12.96 2.14 -4.36
C LEU A 185 13.48 1.64 -3.01
N VAL A 186 14.11 2.49 -2.21
CA VAL A 186 14.55 2.15 -0.86
C VAL A 186 13.36 1.92 0.09
N ALA A 187 12.26 2.66 -0.11
CA ALA A 187 11.02 2.45 0.66
C ALA A 187 10.33 1.11 0.34
N LEU A 188 10.61 0.51 -0.82
CA LEU A 188 10.12 -0.83 -1.19
C LEU A 188 10.99 -1.91 -0.54
N THR A 189 10.91 -2.01 0.78
CA THR A 189 11.60 -3.05 1.53
C THR A 189 11.16 -4.45 1.09
N PRO A 190 11.95 -5.51 1.35
CA PRO A 190 11.51 -6.88 1.08
C PRO A 190 10.16 -7.21 1.70
N MET A 191 9.89 -6.74 2.94
CA MET A 191 8.59 -6.92 3.59
C MET A 191 7.47 -6.20 2.86
N ALA A 192 7.69 -4.96 2.39
CA ALA A 192 6.71 -4.21 1.62
C ALA A 192 6.34 -4.94 0.31
N LEU A 193 7.33 -5.49 -0.41
CA LEU A 193 7.10 -6.26 -1.63
C LEU A 193 6.42 -7.60 -1.36
N TYR A 194 6.80 -8.29 -0.28
CA TYR A 194 6.16 -9.54 0.14
C TYR A 194 4.70 -9.33 0.50
N THR A 195 4.38 -8.42 1.41
CA THR A 195 3.00 -8.17 1.84
C THR A 195 2.11 -7.65 0.71
N SER A 196 2.69 -7.01 -0.29
CA SER A 196 1.96 -6.47 -1.43
C SER A 196 1.53 -7.52 -2.45
N MET A 197 2.11 -8.73 -2.43
CA MET A 197 1.67 -9.82 -3.31
C MET A 197 0.53 -10.62 -2.69
N LEU A 198 0.32 -10.54 -1.38
CA LEU A 198 -0.77 -11.23 -0.71
C LEU A 198 -2.12 -10.68 -1.16
N PRO A 199 -3.18 -11.51 -1.22
CA PRO A 199 -4.53 -11.09 -1.60
C PRO A 199 -5.22 -10.28 -0.48
N ALA A 200 -4.48 -9.35 0.09
CA ALA A 200 -4.86 -8.47 1.19
C ALA A 200 -4.78 -7.00 0.76
N PRO A 201 -5.58 -6.09 1.33
CA PRO A 201 -5.61 -4.69 0.94
C PRO A 201 -4.32 -3.92 1.28
N ASN A 202 -3.41 -4.50 2.07
CA ASN A 202 -2.15 -3.88 2.52
C ASN A 202 -1.28 -3.37 1.37
N GLY A 203 -1.15 -4.18 0.30
CA GLY A 203 -0.35 -3.82 -0.87
C GLY A 203 -0.93 -2.63 -1.63
N SER A 204 -2.24 -2.63 -1.86
CA SER A 204 -2.92 -1.53 -2.53
C SER A 204 -2.90 -0.25 -1.69
N GLU A 205 -3.02 -0.35 -0.37
CA GLU A 205 -2.90 0.78 0.57
C GLU A 205 -1.51 1.40 0.51
N LEU A 206 -0.44 0.59 0.64
CA LEU A 206 0.95 1.04 0.56
C LEU A 206 1.26 1.71 -0.78
N ALA A 207 0.87 1.08 -1.88
CA ALA A 207 1.15 1.60 -3.22
C ALA A 207 0.34 2.86 -3.52
N ALA A 208 -0.92 2.94 -3.10
CA ALA A 208 -1.74 4.15 -3.23
C ALA A 208 -1.19 5.30 -2.37
N ALA A 209 -0.68 5.02 -1.16
CA ALA A 209 0.01 6.01 -0.33
C ALA A 209 1.25 6.56 -1.05
N ALA A 210 2.04 5.69 -1.69
CA ALA A 210 3.19 6.11 -2.50
C ALA A 210 2.76 6.98 -3.70
N VAL A 211 1.66 6.62 -4.40
CA VAL A 211 1.13 7.45 -5.50
C VAL A 211 0.68 8.81 -4.98
N LEU A 212 -0.10 8.86 -3.90
CA LEU A 212 -0.58 10.12 -3.33
C LEU A 212 0.59 11.03 -2.96
N TRP A 213 1.58 10.50 -2.23
CA TRP A 213 2.79 11.23 -1.86
C TRP A 213 3.53 11.77 -3.09
N CYS A 214 3.80 10.91 -4.07
CA CYS A 214 4.55 11.27 -5.27
C CYS A 214 3.80 12.24 -6.18
N ALA A 215 2.48 12.10 -6.30
CA ALA A 215 1.63 12.99 -7.10
C ALA A 215 1.55 14.40 -6.48
N LEU A 216 1.33 14.50 -5.17
CA LEU A 216 1.32 15.79 -4.46
C LEU A 216 2.68 16.48 -4.52
N LEU A 217 3.78 15.74 -4.34
CA LEU A 217 5.13 16.26 -4.57
C LEU A 217 5.35 16.70 -6.02
N GLY A 218 4.85 15.91 -6.97
CA GLY A 218 4.89 16.23 -8.40
C GLY A 218 4.21 17.57 -8.69
N LEU A 219 3.03 17.82 -8.15
CA LEU A 219 2.30 19.08 -8.28
C LEU A 219 3.11 20.28 -7.83
N GLN A 220 3.87 20.16 -6.73
CA GLN A 220 4.72 21.25 -6.25
C GLN A 220 5.92 21.58 -7.15
N GLY A 221 6.38 20.64 -7.99
CA GLY A 221 7.62 20.80 -8.74
C GLY A 221 7.51 20.68 -10.26
N ALA A 222 6.39 20.21 -10.78
CA ALA A 222 6.19 20.00 -12.21
C ALA A 222 5.69 21.26 -12.94
N ASP A 223 5.88 21.25 -14.26
CA ASP A 223 5.28 22.23 -15.15
C ASP A 223 3.77 22.05 -15.22
N SER A 224 3.03 23.15 -15.48
CA SER A 224 1.57 23.17 -15.49
C SER A 224 0.92 22.20 -16.49
N GLY A 225 1.62 21.84 -17.57
CA GLY A 225 1.13 20.93 -18.61
C GLY A 225 0.83 19.49 -18.14
N VAL A 226 1.40 19.05 -17.01
CA VAL A 226 1.17 17.71 -16.45
C VAL A 226 0.27 17.72 -15.21
N HIS A 227 -0.14 18.88 -14.72
CA HIS A 227 -0.91 19.00 -13.48
C HIS A 227 -2.20 18.18 -13.52
N GLY A 228 -2.96 18.20 -14.61
CA GLY A 228 -4.22 17.44 -14.72
C GLY A 228 -4.02 15.93 -14.47
N ARG A 229 -2.94 15.34 -15.00
CA ARG A 229 -2.60 13.92 -14.78
C ARG A 229 -2.15 13.65 -13.36
N LEU A 230 -1.44 14.59 -12.74
CA LEU A 230 -1.03 14.47 -11.33
C LEU A 230 -2.23 14.58 -10.39
N PHE A 231 -3.19 15.45 -10.68
CA PHE A 231 -4.47 15.51 -9.95
C PHE A 231 -5.26 14.21 -10.11
N ALA A 232 -5.33 13.65 -11.32
CA ALA A 232 -5.98 12.34 -11.54
C ALA A 232 -5.31 11.22 -10.73
N ALA A 233 -3.96 11.17 -10.72
CA ALA A 233 -3.21 10.21 -9.92
C ALA A 233 -3.46 10.39 -8.41
N ALA A 234 -3.44 11.64 -7.91
CA ALA A 234 -3.73 11.95 -6.52
C ALA A 234 -5.17 11.57 -6.13
N GLY A 235 -6.15 11.86 -7.00
CA GLY A 235 -7.55 11.52 -6.79
C GLY A 235 -7.78 10.01 -6.75
N ALA A 236 -7.24 9.27 -7.71
CA ALA A 236 -7.34 7.81 -7.74
C ALA A 236 -6.69 7.18 -6.48
N ALA A 237 -5.50 7.65 -6.11
CA ALA A 237 -4.83 7.20 -4.89
C ALA A 237 -5.62 7.54 -3.63
N GLY A 238 -6.19 8.74 -3.54
CA GLY A 238 -7.02 9.16 -2.42
C GLY A 238 -8.29 8.31 -2.29
N VAL A 239 -8.94 7.96 -3.41
CA VAL A 239 -10.11 7.07 -3.42
C VAL A 239 -9.74 5.66 -2.96
N ILE A 240 -8.65 5.09 -3.48
CA ILE A 240 -8.18 3.76 -3.05
C ILE A 240 -7.89 3.77 -1.54
N LEU A 241 -7.07 4.71 -1.06
CA LEU A 241 -6.73 4.83 0.36
C LEU A 241 -7.98 5.04 1.22
N GLY A 242 -8.89 5.91 0.78
CA GLY A 242 -10.11 6.23 1.53
C GLY A 242 -11.12 5.09 1.60
N SER A 243 -11.05 4.06 0.73
CA SER A 243 -12.08 3.02 0.63
C SER A 243 -11.66 1.62 1.02
N VAL A 244 -10.36 1.31 1.08
CA VAL A 244 -9.91 -0.09 1.26
C VAL A 244 -9.67 -0.48 2.72
N ARG A 245 -9.27 0.48 3.60
CA ARG A 245 -8.99 0.23 5.02
C ARG A 245 -9.25 1.46 5.89
N MET A 246 -9.57 1.22 7.17
CA MET A 246 -9.76 2.29 8.17
C MET A 246 -8.50 3.13 8.46
N THR A 247 -7.32 2.60 8.17
CA THR A 247 -6.04 3.32 8.30
C THR A 247 -5.82 4.33 7.18
N GLY A 248 -6.42 4.11 6.02
CA GLY A 248 -6.26 4.95 4.83
C GLY A 248 -6.54 6.44 5.04
N PRO A 249 -7.66 6.85 5.68
CA PRO A 249 -7.94 8.25 6.00
C PRO A 249 -6.83 8.93 6.81
N VAL A 250 -6.23 8.21 7.76
CA VAL A 250 -5.11 8.73 8.57
C VAL A 250 -3.88 8.98 7.68
N PHE A 251 -3.56 8.04 6.78
CA PHE A 251 -2.45 8.23 5.83
C PHE A 251 -2.71 9.38 4.86
N ILE A 252 -3.95 9.57 4.37
CA ILE A 252 -4.31 10.70 3.52
C ILE A 252 -4.01 12.02 4.24
N LEU A 253 -4.45 12.16 5.49
CA LEU A 253 -4.21 13.37 6.28
C LEU A 253 -2.72 13.61 6.53
N LEU A 254 -1.98 12.60 6.96
CA LEU A 254 -0.55 12.70 7.27
C LEU A 254 0.27 13.04 6.03
N ILE A 255 0.04 12.35 4.91
CA ILE A 255 0.74 12.60 3.64
C ILE A 255 0.45 14.02 3.16
N SER A 256 -0.82 14.42 3.16
CA SER A 256 -1.21 15.77 2.73
C SER A 256 -0.59 16.85 3.61
N ALA A 257 -0.61 16.67 4.93
CA ALA A 257 -0.01 17.59 5.88
C ALA A 257 1.50 17.73 5.67
N PHE A 258 2.23 16.61 5.53
CA PHE A 258 3.67 16.64 5.30
C PHE A 258 4.04 17.33 3.99
N VAL A 259 3.28 17.07 2.92
CA VAL A 259 3.54 17.73 1.62
C VAL A 259 3.22 19.23 1.69
N VAL A 260 2.13 19.63 2.35
CA VAL A 260 1.83 21.05 2.58
C VAL A 260 2.95 21.73 3.37
N LEU A 261 3.46 21.09 4.43
CA LEU A 261 4.54 21.64 5.27
C LEU A 261 5.87 21.79 4.50
N LEU A 262 6.12 21.01 3.47
CA LEU A 262 7.33 21.17 2.63
C LEU A 262 7.35 22.49 1.87
N ASP A 263 6.22 22.89 1.28
CA ASP A 263 6.08 24.17 0.57
C ASP A 263 4.62 24.66 0.62
N PRO A 264 4.22 25.31 1.73
CA PRO A 264 2.84 25.76 1.91
C PRO A 264 2.43 26.85 0.92
N ARG A 265 3.39 27.74 0.52
CA ARG A 265 3.10 28.82 -0.43
C ARG A 265 2.80 28.26 -1.82
N ARG A 266 3.62 27.32 -2.29
CA ARG A 266 3.43 26.68 -3.59
C ARG A 266 2.14 25.87 -3.61
N THR A 267 1.87 25.10 -2.54
CA THR A 267 0.62 24.34 -2.41
C THR A 267 -0.59 25.25 -2.51
N TRP A 268 -0.60 26.37 -1.78
CA TRP A 268 -1.70 27.34 -1.84
C TRP A 268 -1.89 27.92 -3.25
N GLN A 269 -0.80 28.28 -3.93
CA GLN A 269 -0.86 28.77 -5.31
C GLN A 269 -1.52 27.74 -6.26
N ILE A 270 -1.16 26.46 -6.13
CA ILE A 270 -1.72 25.39 -6.95
C ILE A 270 -3.20 25.20 -6.65
N VAL A 271 -3.57 25.10 -5.37
CA VAL A 271 -4.97 24.97 -4.95
C VAL A 271 -5.82 26.14 -5.49
N ARG A 272 -5.32 27.37 -5.39
CA ARG A 272 -6.04 28.55 -5.87
C ARG A 272 -6.13 28.60 -7.39
N SER A 273 -5.06 28.28 -8.12
CA SER A 273 -5.03 28.33 -9.58
C SER A 273 -5.76 27.15 -10.25
N ARG A 274 -5.87 26.02 -9.56
CA ARG A 274 -6.50 24.76 -9.99
C ARG A 274 -7.59 24.32 -9.01
N TRP A 275 -8.43 25.28 -8.58
CA TRP A 275 -9.39 25.02 -7.51
C TRP A 275 -10.43 23.95 -7.88
N LYS A 276 -10.83 23.84 -9.17
CA LYS A 276 -11.79 22.83 -9.64
C LYS A 276 -11.23 21.42 -9.48
N GLU A 277 -10.00 21.19 -9.95
CA GLU A 277 -9.32 19.90 -9.83
C GLU A 277 -9.02 19.57 -8.35
N SER A 278 -8.61 20.56 -7.57
CA SER A 278 -8.39 20.40 -6.13
C SER A 278 -9.68 20.00 -5.40
N LEU A 279 -10.79 20.66 -5.70
CA LEU A 279 -12.09 20.33 -5.13
C LEU A 279 -12.58 18.94 -5.56
N ALA A 280 -12.38 18.57 -6.84
CA ALA A 280 -12.75 17.25 -7.33
C ALA A 280 -11.97 16.13 -6.63
N VAL A 281 -10.64 16.30 -6.46
CA VAL A 281 -9.81 15.34 -5.73
C VAL A 281 -10.21 15.27 -4.26
N ALA A 282 -10.37 16.41 -3.60
CA ALA A 282 -10.79 16.45 -2.20
C ALA A 282 -12.18 15.83 -2.00
N GLY A 283 -13.13 16.13 -2.86
CA GLY A 283 -14.49 15.59 -2.80
C GLY A 283 -14.53 14.08 -3.02
N ALA A 284 -13.82 13.58 -4.04
CA ALA A 284 -13.75 12.14 -4.30
C ALA A 284 -13.07 11.38 -3.15
N THR A 285 -11.98 11.92 -2.63
CA THR A 285 -11.26 11.33 -1.49
C THR A 285 -12.12 11.34 -0.22
N LEU A 286 -12.81 12.45 0.05
CA LEU A 286 -13.73 12.57 1.19
C LEU A 286 -14.90 11.59 1.07
N GLY A 287 -15.51 11.47 -0.12
CA GLY A 287 -16.59 10.51 -0.36
C GLY A 287 -16.16 9.07 -0.10
N ALA A 288 -14.97 8.68 -0.58
CA ALA A 288 -14.40 7.36 -0.30
C ALA A 288 -14.10 7.15 1.20
N THR A 289 -13.61 8.18 1.88
CA THR A 289 -13.36 8.16 3.32
C THR A 289 -14.66 8.00 4.12
N LEU A 290 -15.70 8.74 3.76
CA LEU A 290 -17.01 8.65 4.42
C LEU A 290 -17.62 7.27 4.23
N TYR A 291 -17.53 6.71 3.00
CA TYR A 291 -17.92 5.32 2.74
C TYR A 291 -17.19 4.34 3.67
N GLN A 292 -15.88 4.47 3.82
CA GLN A 292 -15.09 3.58 4.67
C GLN A 292 -15.45 3.71 6.15
N VAL A 293 -15.71 4.93 6.61
CA VAL A 293 -16.12 5.19 8.00
C VAL A 293 -17.50 4.59 8.25
N ASP A 294 -18.46 4.81 7.34
CA ASP A 294 -19.79 4.23 7.43
C ASP A 294 -19.74 2.69 7.45
N TRP A 295 -18.94 2.10 6.52
CA TRP A 295 -18.71 0.66 6.49
C TRP A 295 -18.18 0.13 7.83
N ALA A 296 -17.18 0.78 8.41
CA ALA A 296 -16.58 0.33 9.66
C ALA A 296 -17.48 0.53 10.89
N ILE A 297 -18.37 1.50 10.85
CA ILE A 297 -19.40 1.66 11.91
C ILE A 297 -20.45 0.54 11.79
N ALA A 298 -20.85 0.19 10.56
CA ALA A 298 -21.80 -0.88 10.31
C ALA A 298 -21.22 -2.28 10.60
N HIS A 299 -19.89 -2.45 10.43
CA HIS A 299 -19.19 -3.74 10.59
C HIS A 299 -18.06 -3.62 11.61
N PRO A 300 -18.37 -3.39 12.90
CA PRO A 300 -17.35 -3.31 13.93
C PRO A 300 -16.62 -4.65 14.04
N PRO A 301 -15.29 -4.64 14.28
CA PRO A 301 -14.55 -5.86 14.53
C PRO A 301 -15.15 -6.58 15.72
N LEU A 302 -15.52 -7.84 15.52
CA LEU A 302 -16.02 -8.68 16.62
C LEU A 302 -14.90 -8.88 17.63
N ARG A 303 -15.21 -8.61 18.89
CA ARG A 303 -14.36 -9.03 19.99
C ARG A 303 -14.57 -10.52 20.20
N GLU A 304 -13.49 -11.28 20.19
CA GLU A 304 -13.53 -12.67 20.62
C GLU A 304 -14.12 -12.74 22.03
N ALA A 305 -15.22 -13.48 22.17
CA ALA A 305 -15.78 -13.75 23.48
C ALA A 305 -14.74 -14.57 24.27
N GLY A 306 -14.26 -14.03 25.39
CA GLY A 306 -13.30 -14.72 26.26
C GLY A 306 -11.84 -14.32 26.10
N THR A 307 -11.46 -13.49 25.15
CA THR A 307 -10.11 -12.90 25.17
C THR A 307 -10.05 -11.84 26.27
N GLU A 308 -9.56 -12.25 27.46
CA GLU A 308 -9.03 -11.29 28.42
C GLU A 308 -8.03 -10.41 27.67
N ARG A 309 -8.18 -9.09 27.82
CA ARG A 309 -7.13 -8.17 27.39
C ARG A 309 -5.88 -8.62 28.12
N VAL A 310 -4.94 -9.25 27.42
CA VAL A 310 -3.60 -9.37 27.94
C VAL A 310 -3.19 -7.92 28.20
N ALA A 311 -3.16 -7.54 29.48
CA ALA A 311 -2.69 -6.22 29.87
C ALA A 311 -1.26 -6.15 29.32
N LEU A 312 -1.08 -5.41 28.20
CA LEU A 312 0.23 -5.29 27.59
C LEU A 312 1.12 -4.58 28.62
N ASP A 313 1.95 -5.37 29.27
CA ASP A 313 2.95 -4.87 30.19
C ASP A 313 3.90 -3.95 29.43
N MET A 314 4.27 -2.80 30.02
CA MET A 314 5.13 -1.83 29.37
C MET A 314 6.46 -2.44 28.86
N PRO A 315 7.13 -3.37 29.58
CA PRO A 315 8.26 -4.12 29.05
C PRO A 315 7.97 -4.83 27.71
N LEU A 316 6.82 -5.49 27.58
CA LEU A 316 6.43 -6.20 26.35
C LEU A 316 6.22 -5.20 25.20
N ILE A 317 5.60 -4.05 25.46
CA ILE A 317 5.41 -2.99 24.46
C ILE A 317 6.77 -2.47 23.98
N LEU A 318 7.70 -2.21 24.89
CA LEU A 318 9.05 -1.72 24.55
C LEU A 318 9.83 -2.75 23.75
N GLU A 319 9.71 -4.04 24.07
CA GLU A 319 10.28 -5.13 23.28
C GLU A 319 9.73 -5.13 21.86
N GLN A 320 8.40 -5.04 21.70
CA GLN A 320 7.77 -4.97 20.37
C GLN A 320 8.24 -3.75 19.57
N VAL A 321 8.35 -2.57 20.18
CA VAL A 321 8.84 -1.35 19.53
C VAL A 321 10.26 -1.54 18.98
N THR A 322 11.13 -2.26 19.67
CA THR A 322 12.50 -2.55 19.20
C THR A 322 12.53 -3.49 18.00
N LEU A 323 11.52 -4.35 17.85
CA LEU A 323 11.42 -5.29 16.75
C LEU A 323 10.84 -4.66 15.47
N TRP A 324 10.05 -3.59 15.56
CA TRP A 324 9.38 -2.99 14.39
C TRP A 324 10.32 -2.62 13.24
N PRO A 325 11.49 -1.97 13.44
CA PRO A 325 12.39 -1.67 12.34
C PRO A 325 12.84 -2.92 11.57
N PHE A 326 13.04 -4.04 12.26
CA PHE A 326 13.37 -5.30 11.63
C PHE A 326 12.18 -5.88 10.87
N GLN A 327 10.98 -5.81 11.44
CA GLN A 327 9.75 -6.25 10.78
C GLN A 327 9.42 -5.40 9.54
N TRP A 328 9.73 -4.11 9.52
CA TRP A 328 9.54 -3.27 8.33
C TRP A 328 10.49 -3.62 7.19
N ILE A 329 11.67 -4.13 7.50
CA ILE A 329 12.66 -4.55 6.51
C ILE A 329 12.35 -5.96 6.00
N GLY A 330 12.14 -6.91 6.92
CA GLY A 330 11.87 -8.29 6.53
C GLY A 330 11.71 -9.24 7.70
N ALA A 331 10.49 -9.72 7.91
CA ALA A 331 10.17 -10.78 8.85
C ALA A 331 9.03 -11.62 8.27
N PHE A 332 9.30 -12.84 7.83
CA PHE A 332 8.43 -13.65 6.99
C PHE A 332 8.08 -14.99 7.66
N PRO A 333 7.01 -15.67 7.26
CA PRO A 333 5.77 -15.13 6.66
C PRO A 333 4.89 -14.43 7.69
N TYR A 334 4.93 -14.88 8.95
CA TYR A 334 4.12 -14.39 10.09
C TYR A 334 4.92 -13.47 11.02
N ARG A 335 5.93 -12.77 10.51
CA ARG A 335 6.85 -11.93 11.29
C ARG A 335 7.75 -12.73 12.26
N ASN A 336 7.86 -14.02 12.08
CA ASN A 336 8.59 -14.96 12.93
C ASN A 336 9.91 -15.45 12.32
N GLN A 337 10.09 -15.32 11.00
CA GLN A 337 11.35 -15.68 10.32
C GLN A 337 12.09 -14.43 9.88
N PRO A 338 13.22 -14.09 10.48
CA PRO A 338 13.99 -12.92 10.13
C PRO A 338 14.60 -13.07 8.73
N ALA A 339 14.75 -11.93 8.04
CA ALA A 339 15.56 -11.86 6.83
C ALA A 339 17.05 -12.10 7.15
N SER A 340 17.89 -12.27 6.13
CA SER A 340 19.33 -12.38 6.33
C SER A 340 19.92 -11.11 6.98
N LEU A 341 20.97 -11.26 7.77
CA LEU A 341 21.66 -10.11 8.38
C LEU A 341 22.10 -9.10 7.33
N LEU A 342 22.55 -9.56 6.16
CA LEU A 342 22.94 -8.69 5.04
C LEU A 342 21.77 -7.82 4.57
N THR A 343 20.55 -8.36 4.51
CA THR A 343 19.34 -7.61 4.14
C THR A 343 19.07 -6.47 5.12
N TYR A 344 19.16 -6.74 6.43
CA TYR A 344 18.98 -5.70 7.45
C TYR A 344 20.05 -4.61 7.37
N VAL A 345 21.32 -5.00 7.27
CA VAL A 345 22.43 -4.06 7.20
C VAL A 345 22.35 -3.20 5.94
N ALA A 346 22.13 -3.82 4.78
CA ALA A 346 22.05 -3.10 3.50
C ALA A 346 20.84 -2.15 3.45
N THR A 347 19.64 -2.64 3.78
CA THR A 347 18.43 -1.81 3.75
C THR A 347 18.49 -0.73 4.83
N GLY A 348 18.92 -1.06 6.05
CA GLY A 348 19.08 -0.10 7.13
C GLY A 348 20.08 1.01 6.79
N ALA A 349 21.22 0.67 6.20
CA ALA A 349 22.21 1.66 5.74
C ALA A 349 21.63 2.60 4.67
N LEU A 350 20.88 2.07 3.70
CA LEU A 350 20.22 2.89 2.67
C LEU A 350 19.17 3.82 3.28
N LEU A 351 18.34 3.35 4.19
CA LEU A 351 17.35 4.16 4.91
C LEU A 351 18.04 5.28 5.71
N LEU A 352 19.12 4.96 6.42
CA LEU A 352 19.90 5.93 7.18
C LEU A 352 20.53 7.01 6.27
N VAL A 353 21.06 6.63 5.11
CA VAL A 353 21.60 7.58 4.13
C VAL A 353 20.52 8.53 3.62
N VAL A 354 19.33 8.01 3.27
CA VAL A 354 18.20 8.82 2.80
C VAL A 354 17.74 9.78 3.90
N PHE A 355 17.60 9.29 5.13
CA PHE A 355 17.21 10.09 6.30
C PHE A 355 18.24 11.17 6.62
N ALA A 356 19.52 10.82 6.71
CA ALA A 356 20.60 11.77 6.96
C ALA A 356 20.66 12.89 5.90
N ARG A 357 20.39 12.56 4.64
CA ARG A 357 20.25 13.58 3.58
C ARG A 357 19.07 14.50 3.78
N GLY A 358 17.92 13.97 4.23
CA GLY A 358 16.76 14.79 4.61
C GLY A 358 17.11 15.79 5.73
N LEU A 359 17.78 15.33 6.76
CA LEU A 359 18.21 16.17 7.88
C LEU A 359 19.21 17.25 7.46
N ARG A 360 20.18 16.91 6.60
CA ARG A 360 21.21 17.85 6.10
C ARG A 360 20.67 18.94 5.19
N ARG A 361 19.52 18.73 4.53
CA ARG A 361 18.88 19.75 3.69
C ARG A 361 18.37 20.96 4.47
N GLY A 362 18.15 20.82 5.77
CA GLY A 362 17.62 21.87 6.62
C GLY A 362 16.18 22.28 6.32
N GLY A 363 15.72 23.37 6.94
CA GLY A 363 14.38 23.93 6.70
C GLY A 363 13.23 22.92 6.89
N ALA A 364 12.16 23.06 6.12
CA ALA A 364 10.97 22.21 6.19
C ALA A 364 11.26 20.72 5.94
N ALA A 365 12.21 20.40 5.05
CA ALA A 365 12.56 19.00 4.73
C ALA A 365 13.08 18.23 5.96
N ARG A 366 13.85 18.90 6.83
CA ARG A 366 14.33 18.33 8.10
C ARG A 366 13.18 17.97 9.02
N TRP A 367 12.23 18.89 9.21
CA TRP A 367 11.09 18.67 10.10
C TRP A 367 10.13 17.60 9.56
N VAL A 368 9.94 17.57 8.24
CA VAL A 368 9.16 16.47 7.61
C VAL A 368 9.85 15.12 7.80
N ALA A 369 11.18 15.02 7.62
CA ALA A 369 11.90 13.77 7.85
C ALA A 369 11.75 13.30 9.32
N VAL A 370 11.90 14.20 10.30
CA VAL A 370 11.67 13.88 11.71
C VAL A 370 10.22 13.48 11.97
N GLY A 371 9.26 14.22 11.43
CA GLY A 371 7.84 13.92 11.58
C GLY A 371 7.43 12.57 11.01
N VAL A 372 7.97 12.18 9.85
CA VAL A 372 7.73 10.86 9.27
C VAL A 372 8.24 9.75 10.19
N VAL A 373 9.48 9.85 10.69
CA VAL A 373 10.03 8.85 11.62
C VAL A 373 9.22 8.80 12.91
N ALA A 374 8.87 9.97 13.48
CA ALA A 374 8.02 10.02 14.68
C ALA A 374 6.66 9.34 14.43
N THR A 375 6.04 9.58 13.27
CA THR A 375 4.77 8.95 12.89
C THR A 375 4.91 7.42 12.79
N CYS A 376 5.98 6.93 12.19
CA CYS A 376 6.26 5.50 12.08
C CYS A 376 6.42 4.80 13.45
N LEU A 377 6.82 5.52 14.48
CA LEU A 377 6.93 4.98 15.84
C LEU A 377 5.64 5.19 16.65
N VAL A 378 5.06 6.38 16.58
CA VAL A 378 3.90 6.77 17.41
C VAL A 378 2.62 6.06 16.98
N VAL A 379 2.35 5.94 15.67
CA VAL A 379 1.09 5.33 15.19
C VAL A 379 0.97 3.85 15.59
N PRO A 380 1.97 2.99 15.34
CA PRO A 380 1.93 1.60 15.82
C PRO A 380 1.87 1.52 17.34
N PHE A 381 2.62 2.38 18.06
CA PHE A 381 2.60 2.43 19.52
C PHE A 381 1.19 2.72 20.06
N LEU A 382 0.51 3.71 19.53
CA LEU A 382 -0.87 4.02 19.91
C LEU A 382 -1.85 2.89 19.56
N TYR A 383 -1.56 2.15 18.48
CA TYR A 383 -2.36 0.99 18.10
C TYR A 383 -2.20 -0.18 19.07
N THR A 384 -0.99 -0.41 19.59
CA THR A 384 -0.72 -1.47 20.57
C THR A 384 -1.29 -1.17 21.97
N LEU A 385 -1.56 0.11 22.29
CA LEU A 385 -2.17 0.51 23.56
C LEU A 385 -3.71 0.31 23.61
N ARG A 386 -4.34 -0.02 22.49
CA ARG A 386 -5.80 -0.25 22.39
C ARG A 386 -6.18 -1.69 22.60
#